data_49165bacd035786f480791e5ac86055f
#
_entry.id   49165bacd035786f480791e5ac86055f
#
_cell.length_a   1.000
_cell.length_b   1.000
_cell.length_c   1.000
_cell.angle_alpha   90.00
_cell.angle_beta   90.00
_cell.angle_gamma   90.00
#
_symmetry.space_group_name_H-M   'P 1'
#
loop_
_entity.id
_entity.type
_entity.pdbx_description
1 polymer ?
#
loop_
_entity_poly.entity_id
_entity_poly.type
_entity_poly.pdbx_seq_one_letter_code
_entity_poly.pdbx_strand_id
1 'polypeptide(L)'
;IERAKTSESKKGLEHAVTASNFPVHLTPAELEKHFDTKARNRTNALRAKVEKHRAEHPGSPPRAMTLQDNEKISEPRIFLRGNFSNRGDQVPRRFLFALSPAGQPRAHYTKGSGRLELAESILSPHNPLTARVMVNRIWSHLIGKGIVRTPSDFGLMGDAPTHPKLLDYLSSRFRDQG
;
A
#
# COMPACT_ATOMS: atom_id res chain seq x y z
N ILE A 1 15.16 -50.03 23.33
CA ILE A 1 15.57 -50.48 21.98
C ILE A 1 14.59 -49.94 20.93
N GLU A 2 13.29 -49.94 21.15
CA GLU A 2 12.29 -49.48 20.18
C GLU A 2 12.36 -47.98 19.88
N ARG A 3 12.63 -47.12 20.90
CA ARG A 3 12.82 -45.66 20.73
C ARG A 3 14.06 -45.32 19.91
N ALA A 4 15.13 -46.09 20.00
CA ALA A 4 16.34 -45.89 19.22
C ALA A 4 16.10 -46.18 17.73
N LYS A 5 15.44 -47.29 17.40
CA LYS A 5 15.07 -47.66 16.02
C LYS A 5 14.16 -46.63 15.36
N THR A 6 13.23 -46.01 16.12
CA THR A 6 12.36 -44.93 15.59
C THR A 6 13.13 -43.66 15.28
N SER A 7 14.17 -43.35 16.07
CA SER A 7 15.03 -42.15 15.84
C SER A 7 15.93 -42.33 14.62
N GLU A 8 16.55 -43.49 14.42
CA GLU A 8 17.36 -43.79 13.23
C GLU A 8 16.52 -43.85 11.95
N SER A 9 15.33 -44.45 12.04
CA SER A 9 14.38 -44.47 10.91
C SER A 9 13.90 -43.06 10.52
N LYS A 10 13.68 -42.14 11.48
CA LYS A 10 13.36 -40.73 11.20
C LYS A 10 14.52 -40.01 10.51
N LYS A 11 15.75 -40.16 10.99
CA LYS A 11 16.92 -39.54 10.39
C LYS A 11 17.17 -40.08 8.97
N GLY A 12 16.97 -41.37 8.74
CA GLY A 12 17.07 -41.96 7.42
C GLY A 12 16.02 -41.42 6.44
N LEU A 13 14.78 -41.25 6.89
CA LEU A 13 13.71 -40.63 6.08
C LEU A 13 13.98 -39.14 5.79
N GLU A 14 14.43 -38.40 6.77
CA GLU A 14 14.80 -36.99 6.57
C GLU A 14 15.96 -36.85 5.56
N HIS A 15 16.97 -37.71 5.66
CA HIS A 15 18.09 -37.73 4.71
C HIS A 15 17.64 -38.15 3.33
N ALA A 16 16.73 -39.11 3.21
CA ALA A 16 16.21 -39.57 1.92
C ALA A 16 15.36 -38.48 1.24
N VAL A 17 14.55 -37.76 2.00
CA VAL A 17 13.70 -36.67 1.47
C VAL A 17 14.53 -35.43 1.07
N THR A 18 15.65 -35.18 1.74
CA THR A 18 16.53 -34.04 1.44
C THR A 18 17.62 -34.36 0.43
N ALA A 19 17.76 -35.61 0.03
CA ALA A 19 18.75 -36.03 -0.96
C ALA A 19 18.46 -35.43 -2.35
N SER A 20 19.52 -35.02 -3.06
CA SER A 20 19.41 -34.36 -4.38
C SER A 20 18.77 -35.22 -5.46
N ASN A 21 18.73 -36.53 -5.27
CA ASN A 21 18.12 -37.53 -6.18
C ASN A 21 16.69 -37.92 -5.79
N PHE A 22 16.10 -37.27 -4.79
CA PHE A 22 14.69 -37.49 -4.44
C PHE A 22 13.78 -36.97 -5.57
N PRO A 23 12.78 -37.76 -6.01
CA PRO A 23 12.01 -37.44 -7.22
C PRO A 23 11.13 -36.18 -7.10
N VAL A 24 10.95 -35.68 -5.90
CA VAL A 24 10.17 -34.44 -5.67
C VAL A 24 10.95 -33.52 -4.75
N HIS A 25 11.68 -32.58 -5.35
CA HIS A 25 12.30 -31.48 -4.61
C HIS A 25 11.32 -30.30 -4.53
N LEU A 26 10.62 -30.20 -3.40
CA LEU A 26 9.78 -29.05 -3.13
C LEU A 26 10.52 -28.06 -2.23
N THR A 27 10.58 -26.82 -2.66
CA THR A 27 11.02 -25.73 -1.80
C THR A 27 10.02 -25.54 -0.63
N PRO A 28 10.43 -24.95 0.51
CA PRO A 28 9.50 -24.66 1.61
C PRO A 28 8.25 -23.89 1.17
N ALA A 29 8.38 -22.97 0.20
CA ALA A 29 7.28 -22.21 -0.35
C ALA A 29 6.31 -23.06 -1.20
N GLU A 30 6.82 -24.08 -1.86
CA GLU A 30 6.00 -25.03 -2.62
C GLU A 30 5.28 -26.01 -1.70
N LEU A 31 5.96 -26.48 -0.65
CA LEU A 31 5.35 -27.32 0.38
C LEU A 31 4.15 -26.64 1.06
N GLU A 32 4.25 -25.35 1.31
CA GLU A 32 3.16 -24.56 1.93
C GLU A 32 1.89 -24.51 1.10
N LYS A 33 1.98 -24.63 -0.23
CA LYS A 33 0.81 -24.69 -1.12
C LYS A 33 -0.04 -25.96 -0.88
N HIS A 34 0.60 -27.02 -0.39
CA HIS A 34 -0.02 -28.31 -0.11
C HIS A 34 -0.50 -28.47 1.36
N PHE A 35 -0.27 -27.45 2.20
CA PHE A 35 -0.72 -27.50 3.59
C PHE A 35 -2.26 -27.48 3.66
N ASP A 36 -2.81 -28.34 4.49
CA ASP A 36 -4.19 -28.23 4.93
C ASP A 36 -4.41 -26.95 5.76
N THR A 37 -5.65 -26.61 6.02
CA THR A 37 -6.01 -25.39 6.77
C THR A 37 -5.39 -25.39 8.17
N LYS A 38 -5.30 -26.54 8.84
CA LYS A 38 -4.75 -26.69 10.19
C LYS A 38 -3.24 -26.46 10.20
N ALA A 39 -2.50 -27.06 9.27
CA ALA A 39 -1.06 -26.87 9.12
C ALA A 39 -0.73 -25.41 8.77
N ARG A 40 -1.47 -24.82 7.83
CA ARG A 40 -1.31 -23.41 7.43
C ARG A 40 -1.54 -22.47 8.61
N ASN A 41 -2.61 -22.65 9.37
CA ASN A 41 -2.90 -21.84 10.54
C ASN A 41 -1.81 -21.97 11.61
N ARG A 42 -1.30 -23.19 11.84
CA ARG A 42 -0.20 -23.43 12.78
C ARG A 42 1.09 -22.73 12.33
N THR A 43 1.44 -22.83 11.06
CA THR A 43 2.63 -22.18 10.51
C THR A 43 2.52 -20.66 10.63
N ASN A 44 1.37 -20.07 10.28
CA ASN A 44 1.13 -18.64 10.42
C ASN A 44 1.21 -18.19 11.88
N ALA A 45 0.65 -18.97 12.83
CA ALA A 45 0.73 -18.66 14.25
C ALA A 45 2.19 -18.72 14.78
N LEU A 46 2.99 -19.66 14.31
CA LEU A 46 4.42 -19.73 14.67
C LEU A 46 5.22 -18.57 14.08
N ARG A 47 4.97 -18.20 12.82
CA ARG A 47 5.58 -17.02 12.20
C ARG A 47 5.23 -15.74 12.95
N ALA A 48 3.97 -15.57 13.30
CA ALA A 48 3.53 -14.41 14.08
C ALA A 48 4.24 -14.34 15.44
N LYS A 49 4.46 -15.47 16.13
CA LYS A 49 5.23 -15.53 17.38
C LYS A 49 6.68 -15.13 17.18
N VAL A 50 7.32 -15.59 16.11
CA VAL A 50 8.70 -15.24 15.77
C VAL A 50 8.81 -13.74 15.49
N GLU A 51 7.92 -13.20 14.67
CA GLU A 51 7.92 -11.76 14.35
C GLU A 51 7.60 -10.91 15.57
N LYS A 52 6.67 -11.33 16.42
CA LYS A 52 6.40 -10.67 17.69
C LYS A 52 7.65 -10.66 18.60
N HIS A 53 8.30 -11.80 18.76
CA HIS A 53 9.53 -11.88 19.55
C HIS A 53 10.64 -10.98 18.99
N ARG A 54 10.82 -10.98 17.68
CA ARG A 54 11.78 -10.09 17.01
C ARG A 54 11.46 -8.61 17.21
N ALA A 55 10.17 -8.24 17.24
CA ALA A 55 9.76 -6.84 17.42
C ALA A 55 9.90 -6.37 18.87
N GLU A 56 9.59 -7.23 19.84
CA GLU A 56 9.54 -6.89 21.27
C GLU A 56 10.87 -7.11 22.01
N HIS A 57 11.85 -7.80 21.40
CA HIS A 57 13.13 -8.07 22.03
C HIS A 57 13.89 -6.76 22.30
N PRO A 58 14.44 -6.54 23.52
CA PRO A 58 15.13 -5.29 23.87
C PRO A 58 16.31 -4.93 22.96
N GLY A 59 16.93 -5.91 22.31
CA GLY A 59 18.01 -5.70 21.33
C GLY A 59 17.54 -5.53 19.89
N SER A 60 16.23 -5.46 19.63
CA SER A 60 15.72 -5.24 18.29
C SER A 60 15.96 -3.80 17.85
N PRO A 61 16.50 -3.57 16.64
CA PRO A 61 16.62 -2.21 16.12
C PRO A 61 15.22 -1.62 15.92
N PRO A 62 15.06 -0.29 16.09
CA PRO A 62 13.81 0.38 15.81
C PRO A 62 13.42 0.17 14.34
N ARG A 63 12.17 -0.18 14.10
CA ARG A 63 11.64 -0.47 12.76
C ARG A 63 10.56 0.54 12.40
N ALA A 64 10.62 1.06 11.18
CA ALA A 64 9.57 1.87 10.60
C ALA A 64 8.81 1.04 9.54
N MET A 65 7.51 1.29 9.41
CA MET A 65 6.76 0.78 8.27
C MET A 65 7.19 1.52 7.01
N THR A 66 7.51 0.76 5.97
CA THR A 66 7.86 1.30 4.66
C THR A 66 6.97 0.71 3.59
N LEU A 67 6.78 1.46 2.52
CA LEU A 67 6.12 0.95 1.32
C LEU A 67 7.19 0.47 0.33
N GLN A 68 7.05 -0.76 -0.11
CA GLN A 68 7.90 -1.35 -1.14
C GLN A 68 7.05 -1.78 -2.33
N ASP A 69 7.56 -1.57 -3.52
CA ASP A 69 6.88 -2.00 -4.73
C ASP A 69 6.97 -3.52 -4.89
N ASN A 70 5.94 -4.11 -5.45
CA ASN A 70 5.98 -5.52 -5.84
C ASN A 70 6.99 -5.71 -6.98
N GLU A 71 7.66 -6.86 -7.01
CA GLU A 71 8.58 -7.24 -8.09
C GLU A 71 7.91 -7.21 -9.47
N LYS A 72 6.65 -7.64 -9.52
CA LYS A 72 5.82 -7.60 -10.74
C LYS A 72 4.79 -6.49 -10.62
N ILE A 73 5.01 -5.44 -11.38
CA ILE A 73 4.09 -4.32 -11.48
C ILE A 73 3.09 -4.61 -12.59
N SER A 74 1.81 -4.47 -12.29
CA SER A 74 0.72 -4.65 -13.27
C SER A 74 -0.08 -3.37 -13.41
N GLU A 75 -0.50 -3.07 -14.63
CA GLU A 75 -1.45 -1.98 -14.86
C GLU A 75 -2.84 -2.34 -14.32
N PRO A 76 -3.52 -1.40 -13.66
CA PRO A 76 -4.85 -1.62 -13.12
C PRO A 76 -5.88 -1.82 -14.24
N ARG A 77 -6.99 -2.47 -13.90
CA ARG A 77 -8.14 -2.67 -14.79
C ARG A 77 -9.39 -2.05 -14.19
N ILE A 78 -10.29 -1.61 -15.05
CA ILE A 78 -11.60 -1.13 -14.63
C ILE A 78 -12.38 -2.30 -14.03
N PHE A 79 -13.00 -2.11 -12.88
CA PHE A 79 -13.91 -3.08 -12.29
C PHE A 79 -15.33 -2.81 -12.81
N LEU A 80 -15.82 -3.69 -13.70
CA LEU A 80 -17.15 -3.53 -14.28
C LEU A 80 -18.20 -3.61 -13.17
N ARG A 81 -19.02 -2.57 -13.06
CA ARG A 81 -20.03 -2.41 -12.00
C ARG A 81 -19.45 -2.56 -10.57
N GLY A 82 -18.19 -2.17 -10.37
CA GLY A 82 -17.52 -2.27 -9.08
C GLY A 82 -17.12 -3.68 -8.66
N ASN A 83 -17.34 -4.70 -9.48
CA ASN A 83 -17.01 -6.09 -9.17
C ASN A 83 -15.54 -6.39 -9.48
N PHE A 84 -14.71 -6.67 -8.45
CA PHE A 84 -13.28 -6.97 -8.58
C PHE A 84 -12.99 -8.23 -9.41
N SER A 85 -13.91 -9.17 -9.48
CA SER A 85 -13.79 -10.40 -10.29
C SER A 85 -14.13 -10.17 -11.75
N ASN A 86 -14.89 -9.12 -12.07
CA ASN A 86 -15.26 -8.76 -13.44
C ASN A 86 -14.41 -7.58 -13.93
N ARG A 87 -13.26 -7.90 -14.50
CA ARG A 87 -12.24 -6.93 -14.92
C ARG A 87 -12.45 -6.56 -16.40
N GLY A 88 -12.64 -5.28 -16.66
CA GLY A 88 -12.68 -4.70 -18.00
C GLY A 88 -11.29 -4.29 -18.50
N ASP A 89 -11.27 -3.18 -19.24
CA ASP A 89 -10.08 -2.68 -19.92
C ASP A 89 -8.97 -2.28 -18.94
N GLN A 90 -7.74 -2.43 -19.41
CA GLN A 90 -6.55 -1.97 -18.71
C GLN A 90 -6.45 -0.45 -18.80
N VAL A 91 -6.17 0.20 -17.68
CA VAL A 91 -6.05 1.66 -17.60
C VAL A 91 -4.63 2.03 -17.18
N PRO A 92 -3.95 2.91 -17.93
CA PRO A 92 -2.62 3.35 -17.54
C PRO A 92 -2.67 4.20 -16.27
N ARG A 93 -1.66 4.04 -15.43
CA ARG A 93 -1.50 4.82 -14.19
C ARG A 93 -1.17 6.27 -14.53
N ARG A 94 -2.06 7.17 -14.19
CA ARG A 94 -1.96 8.61 -14.49
C ARG A 94 -2.62 9.43 -13.40
N PHE A 95 -2.28 10.73 -13.33
CA PHE A 95 -2.98 11.64 -12.44
C PHE A 95 -4.43 11.87 -12.89
N LEU A 96 -5.25 12.42 -12.01
CA LEU A 96 -6.67 12.69 -12.27
C LEU A 96 -6.84 13.70 -13.41
N PHE A 97 -7.76 13.42 -14.33
CA PHE A 97 -8.03 14.31 -15.46
C PHE A 97 -8.45 15.71 -15.01
N ALA A 98 -9.36 15.78 -14.05
CA ALA A 98 -9.92 17.03 -13.54
C ALA A 98 -8.88 17.95 -12.86
N LEU A 99 -7.76 17.39 -12.41
CA LEU A 99 -6.68 18.13 -11.72
C LEU A 99 -5.43 18.28 -12.59
N SER A 100 -5.50 17.85 -13.83
CA SER A 100 -4.39 18.00 -14.80
C SER A 100 -4.57 19.30 -15.60
N PRO A 101 -3.47 19.95 -16.01
CA PRO A 101 -3.54 21.15 -16.84
C PRO A 101 -4.34 20.90 -18.13
N ALA A 102 -5.24 21.81 -18.47
CA ALA A 102 -6.04 21.71 -19.67
C ALA A 102 -5.14 21.70 -20.94
N GLY A 103 -5.49 20.85 -21.91
CA GLY A 103 -4.77 20.77 -23.18
C GLY A 103 -3.42 20.04 -23.14
N GLN A 104 -2.97 19.58 -21.97
CA GLN A 104 -1.74 18.80 -21.89
C GLN A 104 -2.03 17.30 -21.74
N PRO A 105 -1.24 16.44 -22.43
CA PRO A 105 -1.36 14.99 -22.24
C PRO A 105 -0.92 14.63 -20.82
N ARG A 106 -1.73 13.80 -20.15
CA ARG A 106 -1.38 13.29 -18.82
C ARG A 106 -0.25 12.27 -18.94
N ALA A 107 0.85 12.53 -18.25
CA ALA A 107 1.98 11.60 -18.20
C ALA A 107 1.55 10.24 -17.65
N HIS A 108 2.06 9.17 -18.24
CA HIS A 108 1.94 7.83 -17.73
C HIS A 108 3.01 7.59 -16.67
N TYR A 109 2.62 7.07 -15.50
CA TYR A 109 3.56 6.73 -14.44
C TYR A 109 4.28 5.43 -14.78
N THR A 110 5.59 5.51 -14.90
CA THR A 110 6.42 4.39 -15.36
C THR A 110 7.46 3.94 -14.34
N LYS A 111 7.75 4.78 -13.35
CA LYS A 111 8.75 4.48 -12.32
C LYS A 111 8.14 3.58 -11.24
N GLY A 112 8.55 2.32 -11.21
CA GLY A 112 8.03 1.36 -10.23
C GLY A 112 6.50 1.26 -10.29
N SER A 113 5.84 1.26 -9.14
CA SER A 113 4.36 1.26 -9.06
C SER A 113 3.71 2.60 -9.43
N GLY A 114 4.49 3.67 -9.61
CA GLY A 114 3.99 5.02 -9.86
C GLY A 114 3.61 5.79 -8.60
N ARG A 115 3.84 5.24 -7.40
CA ARG A 115 3.47 5.91 -6.14
C ARG A 115 4.23 7.20 -5.91
N LEU A 116 5.53 7.23 -6.24
CA LEU A 116 6.34 8.45 -6.13
C LEU A 116 5.85 9.52 -7.10
N GLU A 117 5.61 9.15 -8.37
CA GLU A 117 5.10 10.06 -9.39
C GLU A 117 3.70 10.60 -9.03
N LEU A 118 2.85 9.76 -8.39
CA LEU A 118 1.57 10.19 -7.84
C LEU A 118 1.76 11.20 -6.71
N ALA A 119 2.69 10.95 -5.78
CA ALA A 119 2.99 11.87 -4.69
C ALA A 119 3.49 13.23 -5.23
N GLU A 120 4.39 13.21 -6.21
CA GLU A 120 4.87 14.41 -6.90
C GLU A 120 3.73 15.18 -7.58
N SER A 121 2.79 14.46 -8.22
CA SER A 121 1.61 15.06 -8.85
C SER A 121 0.66 15.69 -7.85
N ILE A 122 0.46 15.06 -6.67
CA ILE A 122 -0.34 15.60 -5.58
C ILE A 122 0.28 16.87 -5.01
N LEU A 123 1.61 16.89 -4.85
CA LEU A 123 2.36 18.03 -4.31
C LEU A 123 2.69 19.10 -5.36
N SER A 124 2.37 18.84 -6.63
CA SER A 124 2.65 19.79 -7.74
C SER A 124 2.04 21.16 -7.46
N PRO A 125 2.77 22.25 -7.74
CA PRO A 125 2.23 23.61 -7.68
C PRO A 125 0.99 23.83 -8.57
N HIS A 126 0.83 23.00 -9.59
CA HIS A 126 -0.33 23.03 -10.49
C HIS A 126 -1.57 22.34 -9.89
N ASN A 127 -1.42 21.56 -8.82
CA ASN A 127 -2.56 20.99 -8.13
C ASN A 127 -3.21 22.02 -7.19
N PRO A 128 -4.42 22.50 -7.51
CA PRO A 128 -5.05 23.56 -6.73
C PRO A 128 -5.61 23.09 -5.39
N LEU A 129 -5.76 21.79 -5.18
CA LEU A 129 -6.49 21.26 -4.02
C LEU A 129 -5.61 21.01 -2.81
N THR A 130 -4.38 20.54 -2.97
CA THR A 130 -3.56 20.12 -1.84
C THR A 130 -3.39 21.23 -0.78
N ALA A 131 -2.96 22.42 -1.19
CA ALA A 131 -2.81 23.55 -0.29
C ALA A 131 -4.15 24.02 0.29
N ARG A 132 -5.22 24.11 -0.53
CA ARG A 132 -6.54 24.55 -0.07
C ARG A 132 -7.12 23.59 0.99
N VAL A 133 -7.00 22.30 0.79
CA VAL A 133 -7.49 21.30 1.74
C VAL A 133 -6.71 21.37 3.05
N MET A 134 -5.39 21.50 3.00
CA MET A 134 -4.56 21.62 4.20
C MET A 134 -4.87 22.89 4.99
N VAL A 135 -4.91 24.04 4.32
CA VAL A 135 -5.26 25.31 4.94
C VAL A 135 -6.65 25.27 5.57
N ASN A 136 -7.63 24.70 4.88
CA ASN A 136 -8.97 24.57 5.44
C ASN A 136 -9.02 23.69 6.70
N ARG A 137 -8.23 22.62 6.73
CA ARG A 137 -8.10 21.74 7.90
C ARG A 137 -7.43 22.46 9.07
N ILE A 138 -6.33 23.15 8.83
CA ILE A 138 -5.64 23.95 9.85
C ILE A 138 -6.61 25.03 10.38
N TRP A 139 -7.28 25.76 9.48
CA TRP A 139 -8.28 26.75 9.85
C TRP A 139 -9.39 26.17 10.72
N SER A 140 -9.94 25.01 10.35
CA SER A 140 -11.01 24.38 11.13
C SER A 140 -10.55 23.92 12.52
N HIS A 141 -9.29 23.53 12.69
CA HIS A 141 -8.72 23.19 13.99
C HIS A 141 -8.51 24.42 14.88
N LEU A 142 -8.14 25.55 14.30
CA LEU A 142 -7.86 26.78 15.05
C LEU A 142 -9.13 27.57 15.36
N ILE A 143 -10.07 27.63 14.42
CA ILE A 143 -11.25 28.50 14.47
C ILE A 143 -12.55 27.72 14.81
N GLY A 144 -12.49 26.39 14.72
CA GLY A 144 -13.60 25.48 14.99
C GLY A 144 -14.43 25.09 13.76
N LYS A 145 -14.51 25.96 12.73
CA LYS A 145 -15.24 25.67 11.48
C LYS A 145 -14.34 26.00 10.27
N GLY A 146 -14.31 25.12 9.27
CA GLY A 146 -13.58 25.36 8.03
C GLY A 146 -14.17 26.52 7.21
N ILE A 147 -13.35 27.17 6.40
CA ILE A 147 -13.78 28.11 5.36
C ILE A 147 -14.67 27.38 4.35
N VAL A 148 -14.32 26.12 4.02
CA VAL A 148 -15.19 25.13 3.38
C VAL A 148 -15.69 24.20 4.48
N ARG A 149 -17.02 24.10 4.65
CA ARG A 149 -17.63 23.35 5.75
C ARG A 149 -17.59 21.85 5.56
N THR A 150 -17.37 21.38 4.33
CA THR A 150 -17.21 19.99 3.95
C THR A 150 -15.71 19.65 3.75
N PRO A 151 -14.92 19.43 4.84
CA PRO A 151 -13.45 19.33 4.75
C PRO A 151 -12.96 18.11 3.98
N SER A 152 -13.82 17.14 3.75
CA SER A 152 -13.53 15.92 2.97
C SER A 152 -14.10 15.97 1.56
N ASP A 153 -14.81 17.04 1.18
CA ASP A 153 -15.38 17.21 -0.13
C ASP A 153 -15.19 18.65 -0.63
N PHE A 154 -14.25 18.81 -1.55
CA PHE A 154 -13.96 20.05 -2.27
C PHE A 154 -14.45 19.96 -3.73
N GLY A 155 -15.28 18.98 -4.03
CA GLY A 155 -15.88 18.78 -5.34
C GLY A 155 -17.22 19.47 -5.53
N LEU A 156 -17.92 19.09 -6.59
CA LEU A 156 -19.22 19.67 -6.97
C LEU A 156 -20.33 19.46 -5.92
N MET A 157 -20.20 18.44 -5.09
CA MET A 157 -21.18 18.13 -4.04
C MET A 157 -20.80 18.75 -2.69
N GLY A 158 -19.60 19.34 -2.59
CA GLY A 158 -19.14 20.03 -1.40
C GLY A 158 -19.68 21.47 -1.29
N ASP A 159 -19.59 22.04 -0.09
CA ASP A 159 -19.96 23.43 0.14
C ASP A 159 -18.97 24.40 -0.53
N ALA A 160 -19.49 25.49 -1.07
CA ALA A 160 -18.66 26.59 -1.53
C ALA A 160 -17.91 27.26 -0.35
N PRO A 161 -16.68 27.72 -0.54
CA PRO A 161 -15.96 28.43 0.50
C PRO A 161 -16.68 29.73 0.89
N THR A 162 -16.84 29.99 2.19
CA THR A 162 -17.45 31.24 2.71
C THR A 162 -16.62 32.46 2.32
N HIS A 163 -15.31 32.33 2.22
CA HIS A 163 -14.36 33.40 1.89
C HIS A 163 -13.35 32.90 0.85
N PRO A 164 -13.72 32.81 -0.46
CA PRO A 164 -12.85 32.21 -1.50
C PRO A 164 -11.49 32.91 -1.61
N LYS A 165 -11.48 34.26 -1.64
CA LYS A 165 -10.23 35.04 -1.75
C LYS A 165 -9.29 34.82 -0.55
N LEU A 166 -9.83 34.66 0.65
CA LEU A 166 -9.04 34.34 1.85
C LEU A 166 -8.44 32.94 1.76
N LEU A 167 -9.23 31.98 1.33
CA LEU A 167 -8.74 30.60 1.13
C LEU A 167 -7.62 30.56 0.10
N ASP A 168 -7.77 31.28 -1.01
CA ASP A 168 -6.76 31.35 -2.07
C ASP A 168 -5.48 32.04 -1.59
N TYR A 169 -5.59 33.15 -0.88
CA TYR A 169 -4.46 33.87 -0.31
C TYR A 169 -3.68 32.97 0.67
N LEU A 170 -4.39 32.39 1.63
CA LEU A 170 -3.75 31.50 2.62
C LEU A 170 -3.12 30.25 1.99
N SER A 171 -3.76 29.69 0.97
CA SER A 171 -3.26 28.51 0.25
C SER A 171 -1.99 28.84 -0.54
N SER A 172 -1.93 29.99 -1.19
CA SER A 172 -0.72 30.44 -1.88
C SER A 172 0.41 30.68 -0.90
N ARG A 173 0.13 31.37 0.20
CA ARG A 173 1.12 31.63 1.24
C ARG A 173 1.65 30.34 1.88
N PHE A 174 0.77 29.38 2.18
CA PHE A 174 1.14 28.09 2.73
C PHE A 174 2.05 27.31 1.78
N ARG A 175 1.78 27.35 0.47
CA ARG A 175 2.61 26.68 -0.52
C ARG A 175 3.99 27.35 -0.66
N ASP A 176 4.06 28.66 -0.60
CA ASP A 176 5.26 29.45 -0.93
C ASP A 176 6.18 29.65 0.28
N GLN A 177 5.65 29.59 1.49
CA GLN A 177 6.37 29.87 2.74
C GLN A 177 6.37 28.70 3.75
N GLY A 178 5.53 27.67 3.57
CA GLY A 178 5.41 26.51 4.47
C GLY A 178 4.38 26.75 5.56
#